data_999383b6e4b3e5d308cc130feb251268
#
_entry.id   999383b6e4b3e5d308cc130feb251268
#
_cell.length_a   1.000
_cell.length_b   1.000
_cell.length_c   1.000
_cell.angle_alpha   90.00
_cell.angle_beta   90.00
_cell.angle_gamma   90.00
#
_symmetry.space_group_name_H-M   'P 1'
#
loop_
_entity.id
_entity.type
_entity.pdbx_description
1 polymer ?
#
loop_
_entity_poly.entity_id
_entity_poly.type
_entity_poly.pdbx_seq_one_letter_code
_entity_poly.pdbx_strand_id
1 'polypeptide(L)'
;ELTDNQVPIQLKLGAAKVYDDVRMAAKCDPDSIYLDCMEGSTGAGPHIAAANTGIPGIAAVREARRALDDVGKSGDVTLIFAGGLRDGADMAKALALGADCISVGTAALVALNCNKDIPEADFEKELGVEAGNCYHCHTGRCPVGVATQDPKLRKRLNPDDAALRVYNYLHSMTLEAQLLARACGKTNIHSL
;
A
#
# COMPACT_ATOMS: atom_id res chain seq x y z
N GLU A 1 8.82 -25.62 9.40
CA GLU A 1 8.68 -27.10 9.46
C GLU A 1 7.72 -27.62 8.36
N LEU A 2 6.54 -26.99 8.15
CA LEU A 2 5.56 -27.44 7.13
C LEU A 2 6.04 -27.32 5.68
N THR A 3 7.02 -26.46 5.43
CA THR A 3 7.54 -26.18 4.08
C THR A 3 9.05 -26.41 3.98
N ASP A 4 9.65 -27.03 5.00
CA ASP A 4 11.11 -27.17 5.13
C ASP A 4 11.86 -25.84 4.94
N ASN A 5 11.25 -24.74 5.39
CA ASN A 5 11.73 -23.36 5.28
C ASN A 5 11.96 -22.89 3.82
N GLN A 6 11.25 -23.47 2.85
CA GLN A 6 11.39 -23.10 1.44
C GLN A 6 10.44 -21.98 1.00
N VAL A 7 9.49 -21.61 1.85
CA VAL A 7 8.54 -20.53 1.57
C VAL A 7 8.88 -19.31 2.43
N PRO A 8 9.07 -18.13 1.83
CA PRO A 8 9.35 -16.92 2.58
C PRO A 8 8.19 -16.54 3.51
N ILE A 9 8.54 -16.07 4.72
CA ILE A 9 7.58 -15.62 5.73
C ILE A 9 7.56 -14.10 5.76
N GLN A 10 6.38 -13.53 5.52
CA GLN A 10 6.14 -12.10 5.68
C GLN A 10 5.23 -11.85 6.87
N LEU A 11 5.66 -10.98 7.79
CA LEU A 11 4.84 -10.51 8.90
C LEU A 11 4.28 -9.13 8.58
N LYS A 12 2.96 -8.98 8.63
CA LYS A 12 2.30 -7.68 8.47
C LYS A 12 1.98 -7.07 9.84
N LEU A 13 2.44 -5.84 10.05
CA LEU A 13 2.26 -5.07 11.28
C LEU A 13 1.55 -3.75 10.97
N GLY A 14 0.67 -3.32 11.88
CA GLY A 14 0.15 -1.96 11.89
C GLY A 14 1.14 -0.99 12.55
N ALA A 15 1.10 0.27 12.17
CA ALA A 15 2.02 1.28 12.67
C ALA A 15 1.51 1.92 13.98
N ALA A 16 1.49 1.18 15.08
CA ALA A 16 1.14 1.69 16.41
C ALA A 16 2.39 1.91 17.28
N LYS A 17 2.93 0.87 17.88
CA LYS A 17 4.20 0.90 18.64
C LYS A 17 5.34 0.37 17.77
N VAL A 18 5.60 1.05 16.67
CA VAL A 18 6.43 0.55 15.56
C VAL A 18 7.76 0.01 16.01
N TYR A 19 8.51 0.76 16.83
CA TYR A 19 9.83 0.35 17.27
C TYR A 19 9.81 -0.96 18.04
N ASP A 20 8.91 -1.10 19.01
CA ASP A 20 8.82 -2.31 19.84
C ASP A 20 8.24 -3.49 19.05
N ASP A 21 7.21 -3.25 18.25
CA ASP A 21 6.54 -4.29 17.46
C ASP A 21 7.49 -4.89 16.41
N VAL A 22 8.28 -4.05 15.73
CA VAL A 22 9.27 -4.50 14.74
C VAL A 22 10.39 -5.28 15.41
N ARG A 23 10.89 -4.86 16.58
CA ARG A 23 11.88 -5.60 17.34
C ARG A 23 11.38 -6.99 17.77
N MET A 24 10.12 -7.07 18.19
CA MET A 24 9.50 -8.35 18.54
C MET A 24 9.31 -9.25 17.33
N ALA A 25 8.83 -8.68 16.21
CA ALA A 25 8.66 -9.41 14.95
C ALA A 25 10.00 -9.95 14.41
N ALA A 26 11.07 -9.14 14.47
CA ALA A 26 12.39 -9.53 14.00
C ALA A 26 12.97 -10.75 14.75
N LYS A 27 12.54 -10.99 16.01
CA LYS A 27 12.94 -12.19 16.77
C LYS A 27 12.31 -13.49 16.25
N CYS A 28 11.26 -13.39 15.44
CA CYS A 28 10.64 -14.54 14.79
C CYS A 28 11.34 -14.90 13.47
N ASP A 29 12.40 -14.18 13.11
CA ASP A 29 13.24 -14.43 11.94
C ASP A 29 12.46 -14.45 10.62
N PRO A 30 11.59 -13.44 10.33
CA PRO A 30 10.86 -13.39 9.08
C PRO A 30 11.78 -12.94 7.93
N ASP A 31 11.45 -13.33 6.70
CA ASP A 31 12.14 -12.81 5.51
C ASP A 31 11.77 -11.34 5.22
N SER A 32 10.56 -10.92 5.61
CA SER A 32 10.13 -9.54 5.45
C SER A 32 9.13 -9.09 6.52
N ILE A 33 9.16 -7.79 6.80
CA ILE A 33 8.16 -7.11 7.63
C ILE A 33 7.43 -6.10 6.75
N TYR A 34 6.11 -6.26 6.64
CA TYR A 34 5.22 -5.35 5.93
C TYR A 34 4.60 -4.38 6.93
N LEU A 35 5.03 -3.12 6.90
CA LEU A 35 4.54 -2.06 7.76
C LEU A 35 3.39 -1.33 7.09
N ASP A 36 2.17 -1.54 7.58
CA ASP A 36 0.95 -0.88 7.09
C ASP A 36 0.60 0.31 7.99
N CYS A 37 0.85 1.51 7.47
CA CYS A 37 0.79 2.74 8.25
C CYS A 37 -0.63 3.32 8.35
N MET A 38 -0.78 4.41 9.12
CA MET A 38 -2.07 5.06 9.38
C MET A 38 -2.87 5.38 8.11
N GLU A 39 -2.20 5.75 7.02
CA GLU A 39 -2.82 6.07 5.74
C GLU A 39 -3.26 4.83 4.95
N GLY A 40 -2.83 3.63 5.38
CA GLY A 40 -3.28 2.36 4.83
C GLY A 40 -4.60 1.94 5.46
N SER A 41 -5.45 1.31 4.69
CA SER A 41 -6.66 0.69 5.22
C SER A 41 -7.27 -0.27 4.21
N THR A 42 -8.27 -1.01 4.65
CA THR A 42 -9.08 -1.88 3.80
C THR A 42 -10.51 -1.37 3.76
N GLY A 43 -11.20 -1.54 2.62
CA GLY A 43 -12.62 -1.20 2.49
C GLY A 43 -13.56 -1.99 3.42
N ALA A 44 -13.05 -3.00 4.14
CA ALA A 44 -13.80 -3.77 5.13
C ALA A 44 -13.60 -3.28 6.58
N GLY A 45 -12.61 -2.42 6.82
CA GLY A 45 -12.33 -1.89 8.16
C GLY A 45 -13.37 -0.87 8.62
N PRO A 46 -13.67 -0.81 9.93
CA PRO A 46 -14.49 0.27 10.48
C PRO A 46 -13.85 1.63 10.19
N HIS A 47 -14.62 2.58 9.66
CA HIS A 47 -14.13 3.91 9.27
C HIS A 47 -13.38 4.62 10.40
N ILE A 48 -13.90 4.56 11.62
CA ILE A 48 -13.26 5.18 12.79
C ILE A 48 -11.88 4.60 13.07
N ALA A 49 -11.69 3.31 12.90
CA ALA A 49 -10.38 2.67 13.07
C ALA A 49 -9.43 3.06 11.92
N ALA A 50 -9.89 2.97 10.67
CA ALA A 50 -9.10 3.34 9.50
C ALA A 50 -8.60 4.79 9.55
N ALA A 51 -9.40 5.71 10.12
CA ALA A 51 -9.06 7.12 10.18
C ALA A 51 -8.23 7.52 11.43
N ASN A 52 -8.19 6.69 12.47
CA ASN A 52 -7.68 7.13 13.78
C ASN A 52 -6.70 6.15 14.46
N THR A 53 -6.28 5.07 13.79
CA THR A 53 -5.33 4.12 14.36
C THR A 53 -3.98 4.19 13.66
N GLY A 54 -2.91 4.07 14.45
CA GLY A 54 -1.54 4.12 13.95
C GLY A 54 -0.93 5.51 13.96
N ILE A 55 0.29 5.60 13.43
CA ILE A 55 1.03 6.85 13.23
C ILE A 55 1.31 7.07 11.73
N PRO A 56 1.57 8.33 11.31
CA PRO A 56 1.91 8.63 9.91
C PRO A 56 3.09 7.82 9.40
N GLY A 57 2.95 7.30 8.18
CA GLY A 57 3.92 6.38 7.58
C GLY A 57 5.33 6.93 7.49
N ILE A 58 5.46 8.22 7.20
CA ILE A 58 6.77 8.88 7.10
C ILE A 58 7.55 8.86 8.44
N ALA A 59 6.85 8.86 9.56
CA ALA A 59 7.46 8.70 10.88
C ALA A 59 7.69 7.22 11.21
N ALA A 60 6.73 6.37 10.83
CA ALA A 60 6.74 4.95 11.12
C ALA A 60 7.92 4.21 10.47
N VAL A 61 8.20 4.49 9.19
CA VAL A 61 9.27 3.80 8.45
C VAL A 61 10.65 4.01 9.08
N ARG A 62 10.93 5.21 9.56
CA ARG A 62 12.21 5.51 10.22
C ARG A 62 12.36 4.77 11.56
N GLU A 63 11.27 4.71 12.34
CA GLU A 63 11.26 3.94 13.59
C GLU A 63 11.42 2.43 13.35
N ALA A 64 10.80 1.90 12.29
CA ALA A 64 10.93 0.50 11.90
C ALA A 64 12.38 0.17 11.48
N ARG A 65 13.01 1.01 10.66
CA ARG A 65 14.42 0.81 10.27
C ARG A 65 15.33 0.85 11.48
N ARG A 66 15.19 1.85 12.36
CA ARG A 66 15.96 1.94 13.59
C ARG A 66 15.81 0.69 14.46
N ALA A 67 14.60 0.13 14.53
CA ALA A 67 14.34 -1.10 15.28
C ALA A 67 15.11 -2.31 14.71
N LEU A 68 15.17 -2.42 13.37
CA LEU A 68 15.95 -3.47 12.69
C LEU A 68 17.46 -3.26 12.86
N ASP A 69 17.94 -2.01 12.78
CA ASP A 69 19.34 -1.65 13.02
C ASP A 69 19.77 -2.06 14.43
N ASP A 70 18.98 -1.71 15.45
CA ASP A 70 19.29 -1.97 16.85
C ASP A 70 19.30 -3.47 17.22
N VAL A 71 18.61 -4.32 16.48
CA VAL A 71 18.66 -5.78 16.65
C VAL A 71 19.58 -6.49 15.65
N GLY A 72 20.30 -5.73 14.80
CA GLY A 72 21.25 -6.27 13.84
C GLY A 72 20.61 -7.04 12.68
N LYS A 73 19.36 -6.72 12.32
CA LYS A 73 18.58 -7.43 11.29
C LYS A 73 18.31 -6.61 10.02
N SER A 74 18.87 -5.42 9.89
CA SER A 74 18.65 -4.54 8.73
C SER A 74 19.10 -5.12 7.39
N GLY A 75 20.06 -6.04 7.38
CA GLY A 75 20.51 -6.73 6.17
C GLY A 75 19.79 -8.04 5.87
N ASP A 76 19.09 -8.59 6.85
CA ASP A 76 18.46 -9.90 6.78
C ASP A 76 16.96 -9.81 6.49
N VAL A 77 16.30 -8.78 7.02
CA VAL A 77 14.83 -8.61 6.96
C VAL A 77 14.47 -7.46 6.02
N THR A 78 13.75 -7.77 4.96
CA THR A 78 13.23 -6.75 4.02
C THR A 78 12.12 -5.94 4.68
N LEU A 79 12.30 -4.62 4.79
CA LEU A 79 11.28 -3.70 5.27
C LEU A 79 10.41 -3.20 4.12
N ILE A 80 9.15 -3.60 4.10
CA ILE A 80 8.16 -3.16 3.10
C ILE A 80 7.28 -2.08 3.73
N PHE A 81 7.24 -0.92 3.10
CA PHE A 81 6.43 0.21 3.55
C PHE A 81 5.12 0.30 2.74
N ALA A 82 4.01 0.49 3.44
CA ALA A 82 2.69 0.72 2.85
C ALA A 82 1.93 1.81 3.60
N GLY A 83 1.11 2.53 2.86
CA GLY A 83 0.24 3.58 3.38
C GLY A 83 0.56 4.96 2.79
N GLY A 84 -0.45 5.60 2.21
CA GLY A 84 -0.38 6.99 1.75
C GLY A 84 0.47 7.29 0.52
N LEU A 85 1.06 6.29 -0.13
CA LEU A 85 1.89 6.48 -1.32
C LEU A 85 1.04 6.88 -2.53
N ARG A 86 1.34 8.02 -3.14
CA ARG A 86 0.56 8.62 -4.23
C ARG A 86 1.36 8.89 -5.50
N ASP A 87 2.65 9.15 -5.35
CA ASP A 87 3.54 9.56 -6.44
C ASP A 87 4.99 9.09 -6.21
N GLY A 88 5.86 9.37 -7.16
CA GLY A 88 7.27 8.99 -7.08
C GLY A 88 8.06 9.75 -5.99
N ALA A 89 7.56 10.90 -5.56
CA ALA A 89 8.18 11.63 -4.45
C ALA A 89 7.93 10.94 -3.11
N ASP A 90 6.71 10.45 -2.89
CA ASP A 90 6.39 9.64 -1.71
C ASP A 90 7.22 8.34 -1.69
N MET A 91 7.37 7.69 -2.87
CA MET A 91 8.24 6.52 -3.04
C MET A 91 9.70 6.83 -2.66
N ALA A 92 10.27 7.88 -3.24
CA ALA A 92 11.66 8.26 -2.98
C ALA A 92 11.91 8.59 -1.50
N LYS A 93 10.98 9.31 -0.86
CA LYS A 93 11.06 9.62 0.58
C LYS A 93 11.00 8.36 1.44
N ALA A 94 10.11 7.42 1.14
CA ALA A 94 9.99 6.17 1.90
C ALA A 94 11.30 5.35 1.82
N LEU A 95 11.89 5.25 0.63
CA LEU A 95 13.18 4.56 0.44
C LEU A 95 14.32 5.28 1.16
N ALA A 96 14.41 6.62 1.05
CA ALA A 96 15.40 7.43 1.74
C ALA A 96 15.31 7.34 3.27
N LEU A 97 14.13 7.09 3.81
CA LEU A 97 13.89 6.90 5.23
C LEU A 97 14.16 5.47 5.72
N GLY A 98 14.44 4.55 4.82
CA GLY A 98 14.91 3.21 5.15
C GLY A 98 13.99 2.05 4.77
N ALA A 99 12.95 2.26 3.95
CA ALA A 99 12.23 1.16 3.34
C ALA A 99 13.10 0.47 2.27
N ASP A 100 13.04 -0.85 2.18
CA ASP A 100 13.67 -1.61 1.09
C ASP A 100 12.72 -1.77 -0.09
N CYS A 101 11.43 -1.89 0.21
CA CYS A 101 10.34 -1.98 -0.77
C CYS A 101 9.17 -1.09 -0.38
N ILE A 102 8.36 -0.74 -1.40
CA ILE A 102 7.10 -0.04 -1.18
C ILE A 102 5.93 -0.87 -1.70
N SER A 103 4.78 -0.69 -1.07
CA SER A 103 3.52 -1.30 -1.51
C SER A 103 2.47 -0.22 -1.74
N VAL A 104 1.91 -0.19 -2.94
CA VAL A 104 0.92 0.79 -3.37
C VAL A 104 -0.44 0.12 -3.44
N GLY A 105 -1.40 0.60 -2.66
CA GLY A 105 -2.76 0.07 -2.60
C GLY A 105 -3.78 0.98 -3.29
N THR A 106 -4.34 1.92 -2.52
CA THR A 106 -5.45 2.78 -2.95
C THR A 106 -5.16 3.54 -4.24
N ALA A 107 -3.97 4.09 -4.41
CA ALA A 107 -3.62 4.84 -5.61
C ALA A 107 -3.63 3.96 -6.88
N ALA A 108 -3.17 2.71 -6.79
CA ALA A 108 -3.28 1.75 -7.89
C ALA A 108 -4.74 1.37 -8.16
N LEU A 109 -5.58 1.24 -7.13
CA LEU A 109 -7.02 1.01 -7.31
C LEU A 109 -7.71 2.21 -7.98
N VAL A 110 -7.32 3.45 -7.65
CA VAL A 110 -7.83 4.65 -8.32
C VAL A 110 -7.40 4.65 -9.80
N ALA A 111 -6.17 4.31 -10.09
CA ALA A 111 -5.71 4.13 -11.48
C ALA A 111 -6.50 3.03 -12.22
N LEU A 112 -6.92 1.99 -11.51
CA LEU A 112 -7.77 0.91 -12.03
C LEU A 112 -9.22 1.34 -12.27
N ASN A 113 -9.61 2.55 -11.91
CA ASN A 113 -10.96 3.14 -11.92
C ASN A 113 -11.82 2.91 -10.67
N CYS A 114 -11.24 2.58 -9.55
CA CYS A 114 -11.96 2.73 -8.28
C CYS A 114 -12.39 4.19 -8.12
N ASN A 115 -13.57 4.44 -7.64
CA ASN A 115 -14.20 5.76 -7.61
C ASN A 115 -14.30 6.44 -9.00
N LYS A 116 -14.40 5.62 -10.06
CA LYS A 116 -14.71 6.12 -11.39
C LYS A 116 -15.89 7.08 -11.33
N ASP A 117 -15.83 8.08 -12.18
CA ASP A 117 -16.96 8.97 -12.44
C ASP A 117 -18.09 8.17 -13.10
N ILE A 118 -19.02 7.72 -12.28
CA ILE A 118 -20.31 7.18 -12.69
C ILE A 118 -21.40 8.12 -12.17
N PRO A 119 -22.56 8.18 -12.83
CA PRO A 119 -23.63 9.06 -12.39
C PRO A 119 -23.95 8.88 -10.90
N GLU A 120 -24.11 9.98 -10.17
CA GLU A 120 -24.37 9.97 -8.73
C GLU A 120 -25.56 9.09 -8.38
N ALA A 121 -26.62 9.13 -9.21
CA ALA A 121 -27.80 8.28 -9.06
C ALA A 121 -27.48 6.77 -9.11
N ASP A 122 -26.42 6.36 -9.81
CA ASP A 122 -25.99 4.96 -9.83
C ASP A 122 -25.29 4.57 -8.53
N PHE A 123 -24.53 5.48 -7.92
CA PHE A 123 -23.94 5.25 -6.58
C PHE A 123 -25.03 5.16 -5.52
N GLU A 124 -25.97 6.10 -5.50
CA GLU A 124 -27.08 6.09 -4.55
C GLU A 124 -27.95 4.83 -4.70
N LYS A 125 -28.28 4.46 -5.94
CA LYS A 125 -29.09 3.28 -6.25
C LYS A 125 -28.41 1.97 -5.84
N GLU A 126 -27.12 1.82 -6.10
CA GLU A 126 -26.39 0.57 -5.85
C GLU A 126 -25.95 0.46 -4.39
N LEU A 127 -25.58 1.56 -3.76
CA LEU A 127 -24.91 1.57 -2.46
C LEU A 127 -25.61 2.42 -1.40
N GLY A 128 -26.47 3.34 -1.77
CA GLY A 128 -27.11 4.30 -0.86
C GLY A 128 -26.12 5.33 -0.28
N VAL A 129 -25.01 5.60 -0.98
CA VAL A 129 -23.99 6.55 -0.57
C VAL A 129 -23.56 7.43 -1.74
N GLU A 130 -23.08 8.63 -1.44
CA GLU A 130 -22.54 9.55 -2.43
C GLU A 130 -21.28 9.01 -3.11
N ALA A 131 -21.03 9.44 -4.34
CA ALA A 131 -19.80 9.16 -5.07
C ALA A 131 -18.56 9.63 -4.27
N GLY A 132 -17.51 8.84 -4.27
CA GLY A 132 -16.28 9.13 -3.52
C GLY A 132 -16.27 8.65 -2.07
N ASN A 133 -17.42 8.29 -1.49
CA ASN A 133 -17.56 7.80 -0.11
C ASN A 133 -17.80 6.28 -0.04
N CYS A 134 -17.28 5.52 -0.99
CA CYS A 134 -17.56 4.10 -1.13
C CYS A 134 -16.61 3.25 -0.27
N TYR A 135 -17.18 2.44 0.63
CA TYR A 135 -16.48 1.45 1.47
C TYR A 135 -17.04 0.03 1.31
N HIS A 136 -17.54 -0.32 0.11
CA HIS A 136 -18.27 -1.55 -0.14
C HIS A 136 -17.46 -2.67 -0.81
N CYS A 137 -16.13 -2.62 -0.78
CA CYS A 137 -15.27 -3.63 -1.42
C CYS A 137 -15.53 -5.06 -0.90
N HIS A 138 -15.91 -5.20 0.37
CA HIS A 138 -16.18 -6.49 1.02
C HIS A 138 -17.59 -7.04 0.77
N THR A 139 -18.51 -6.24 0.21
CA THR A 139 -19.92 -6.63 0.04
C THR A 139 -20.21 -7.35 -1.26
N GLY A 140 -19.27 -7.35 -2.22
CA GLY A 140 -19.48 -7.83 -3.57
C GLY A 140 -20.30 -6.88 -4.46
N ARG A 141 -20.71 -5.73 -3.97
CA ARG A 141 -21.57 -4.73 -4.66
C ARG A 141 -20.78 -3.54 -5.21
N CYS A 142 -19.54 -3.75 -5.62
CA CYS A 142 -18.70 -2.68 -6.15
C CYS A 142 -19.33 -2.05 -7.41
N PRO A 143 -19.71 -0.75 -7.39
CA PRO A 143 -20.45 -0.12 -8.48
C PRO A 143 -19.61 0.08 -9.74
N VAL A 144 -18.28 0.05 -9.62
CA VAL A 144 -17.34 0.24 -10.73
C VAL A 144 -16.78 -1.08 -11.28
N GLY A 145 -17.22 -2.22 -10.75
CA GLY A 145 -16.84 -3.53 -11.28
C GLY A 145 -15.49 -4.08 -10.84
N VAL A 146 -14.78 -3.42 -9.91
CA VAL A 146 -13.44 -3.83 -9.44
C VAL A 146 -13.53 -4.96 -8.42
N ALA A 147 -14.28 -4.76 -7.33
CA ALA A 147 -14.36 -5.71 -6.21
C ALA A 147 -15.76 -6.39 -6.19
N THR A 148 -16.09 -7.11 -7.25
CA THR A 148 -17.38 -7.82 -7.37
C THR A 148 -17.27 -9.04 -8.28
N GLN A 149 -18.13 -10.03 -8.06
CA GLN A 149 -18.35 -11.17 -8.95
C GLN A 149 -19.68 -11.08 -9.69
N ASP A 150 -20.50 -10.05 -9.42
CA ASP A 150 -21.76 -9.83 -10.15
C ASP A 150 -21.50 -9.60 -11.64
N PRO A 151 -22.09 -10.41 -12.56
CA PRO A 151 -21.81 -10.31 -13.99
C PRO A 151 -22.21 -8.97 -14.61
N LYS A 152 -23.19 -8.25 -14.04
CA LYS A 152 -23.62 -6.93 -14.53
C LYS A 152 -22.64 -5.85 -14.10
N LEU A 153 -22.23 -5.88 -12.83
CA LEU A 153 -21.28 -4.91 -12.30
C LEU A 153 -19.87 -5.08 -12.90
N ARG A 154 -19.41 -6.33 -13.07
CA ARG A 154 -18.12 -6.63 -13.70
C ARG A 154 -17.94 -6.04 -15.09
N LYS A 155 -19.02 -5.94 -15.87
CA LYS A 155 -19.00 -5.35 -17.22
C LYS A 155 -18.67 -3.85 -17.22
N ARG A 156 -18.75 -3.16 -16.08
CA ARG A 156 -18.40 -1.75 -15.96
C ARG A 156 -16.88 -1.51 -15.97
N LEU A 157 -16.09 -2.54 -15.68
CA LEU A 157 -14.62 -2.49 -15.79
C LEU A 157 -14.21 -3.02 -17.17
N ASN A 158 -13.50 -2.20 -17.94
CA ASN A 158 -12.76 -2.65 -19.12
C ASN A 158 -11.34 -3.06 -18.68
N PRO A 159 -10.98 -4.35 -18.69
CA PRO A 159 -9.69 -4.81 -18.18
C PRO A 159 -8.50 -4.24 -18.94
N ASP A 160 -8.59 -4.11 -20.27
CA ASP A 160 -7.48 -3.64 -21.11
C ASP A 160 -7.15 -2.16 -20.83
N ASP A 161 -8.17 -1.30 -20.80
CA ASP A 161 -8.01 0.11 -20.44
C ASP A 161 -7.52 0.27 -19.00
N ALA A 162 -8.04 -0.54 -18.08
CA ALA A 162 -7.65 -0.51 -16.69
C ALA A 162 -6.19 -0.93 -16.50
N ALA A 163 -5.75 -1.99 -17.18
CA ALA A 163 -4.37 -2.45 -17.16
C ALA A 163 -3.41 -1.37 -17.68
N LEU A 164 -3.75 -0.71 -18.79
CA LEU A 164 -2.94 0.38 -19.35
C LEU A 164 -2.82 1.57 -18.38
N ARG A 165 -3.92 1.96 -17.72
CA ARG A 165 -3.89 3.04 -16.71
C ARG A 165 -3.00 2.69 -15.52
N VAL A 166 -3.12 1.50 -14.98
CA VAL A 166 -2.28 1.04 -13.86
C VAL A 166 -0.82 0.99 -14.27
N TYR A 167 -0.53 0.45 -15.46
CA TYR A 167 0.82 0.43 -16.01
C TYR A 167 1.40 1.85 -16.10
N ASN A 168 0.68 2.78 -16.73
CA ASN A 168 1.14 4.16 -16.90
C ASN A 168 1.37 4.85 -15.56
N TYR A 169 0.47 4.64 -14.60
CA TYR A 169 0.58 5.21 -13.28
C TYR A 169 1.83 4.69 -12.53
N LEU A 170 2.02 3.37 -12.44
CA LEU A 170 3.16 2.79 -11.74
C LEU A 170 4.48 3.09 -12.45
N HIS A 171 4.47 3.12 -13.79
CA HIS A 171 5.63 3.50 -14.58
C HIS A 171 6.04 4.95 -14.33
N SER A 172 5.08 5.89 -14.37
CA SER A 172 5.33 7.31 -14.08
C SER A 172 5.85 7.51 -12.66
N MET A 173 5.25 6.86 -11.67
CA MET A 173 5.70 6.88 -10.29
C MET A 173 7.16 6.42 -10.15
N THR A 174 7.53 5.37 -10.87
CA THR A 174 8.91 4.85 -10.90
C THR A 174 9.88 5.85 -11.54
N LEU A 175 9.49 6.47 -12.67
CA LEU A 175 10.30 7.48 -13.35
C LEU A 175 10.52 8.73 -12.48
N GLU A 176 9.50 9.18 -11.76
CA GLU A 176 9.59 10.32 -10.83
C GLU A 176 10.58 10.01 -9.68
N ALA A 177 10.49 8.82 -9.10
CA ALA A 177 11.42 8.40 -8.04
C ALA A 177 12.86 8.30 -8.56
N GLN A 178 13.07 7.78 -9.77
CA GLN A 178 14.38 7.77 -10.42
C GLN A 178 14.91 9.17 -10.72
N LEU A 179 14.04 10.11 -11.11
CA LEU A 179 14.40 11.51 -11.32
C LEU A 179 14.92 12.15 -10.04
N LEU A 180 14.21 11.92 -8.92
CA LEU A 180 14.63 12.41 -7.62
C LEU A 180 15.95 11.78 -7.15
N ALA A 181 16.15 10.48 -7.36
CA ALA A 181 17.44 9.85 -7.07
C ALA A 181 18.59 10.49 -7.85
N ARG A 182 18.40 10.75 -9.16
CA ARG A 182 19.39 11.44 -9.98
C ARG A 182 19.63 12.88 -9.51
N ALA A 183 18.59 13.60 -9.12
CA ALA A 183 18.73 14.96 -8.56
C ALA A 183 19.54 14.97 -7.25
N CYS A 184 19.51 13.87 -6.48
CA CYS A 184 20.35 13.65 -5.31
C CYS A 184 21.75 13.07 -5.66
N GLY A 185 22.14 13.00 -6.93
CA GLY A 185 23.42 12.47 -7.36
C GLY A 185 23.53 10.93 -7.27
N LYS A 186 22.40 10.23 -7.23
CA LYS A 186 22.36 8.76 -7.12
C LYS A 186 22.04 8.09 -8.46
N THR A 187 22.65 6.95 -8.72
CA THR A 187 22.40 6.11 -9.90
C THR A 187 21.45 4.95 -9.62
N ASN A 188 21.21 4.67 -8.33
CA ASN A 188 20.32 3.62 -7.86
C ASN A 188 19.32 4.23 -6.84
N ILE A 189 18.06 3.90 -6.98
CA ILE A 189 16.98 4.37 -6.10
C ILE A 189 17.15 3.86 -4.65
N HIS A 190 17.73 2.69 -4.46
CA HIS A 190 18.07 2.14 -3.14
C HIS A 190 19.30 2.76 -2.50
N SER A 191 19.89 3.77 -3.13
CA SER A 191 21.01 4.54 -2.58
C SER A 191 20.58 5.91 -2.03
N LEU A 192 19.27 6.18 -2.01
CA LEU A 192 18.67 7.38 -1.43
C LEU A 192 18.85 7.50 0.08
#